data_7c3c8370c599e15c504becb6369be6e2
#
_entry.id   7c3c8370c599e15c504becb6369be6e2
#
_cell.length_a   1.000
_cell.length_b   1.000
_cell.length_c   1.000
_cell.angle_alpha   90.00
_cell.angle_beta   90.00
_cell.angle_gamma   90.00
#
_symmetry.space_group_name_H-M   'P 1'
#
loop_
_entity.id
_entity.type
_entity.pdbx_description
1 polymer ?
#
loop_
_entity_poly.entity_id
_entity_poly.type
_entity_poly.pdbx_seq_one_letter_code
_entity_poly.pdbx_strand_id
1 'polypeptide(L)'
;EFHRDITYQMEILGREHADFLGASVDRTVYTPGTFDMPLAVKKMLTEGDVDAVVTLGCIIEGATEHDEMIASQLTRKIMDLSLEYDKPVALGVPGPGMTKLEAQERIDYAKRAVEAAVKMVKRLREKT
;
A
#
# COMPACT_ATOMS: atom_id res chain seq x y z
N GLU A 1 2.38 14.01 -4.28
CA GLU A 1 2.25 12.69 -4.90
C GLU A 1 2.88 12.65 -6.27
N PHE A 2 3.91 11.84 -6.42
CA PHE A 2 4.52 11.61 -7.73
C PHE A 2 3.64 10.66 -8.53
N HIS A 3 3.47 10.94 -9.81
CA HIS A 3 2.74 10.06 -10.75
C HIS A 3 1.30 9.77 -10.31
N ARG A 4 0.60 10.85 -9.99
CA ARG A 4 -0.77 10.79 -9.50
C ARG A 4 -1.75 10.08 -10.45
N ASP A 5 -1.51 10.16 -11.75
CA ASP A 5 -2.33 9.49 -12.75
C ASP A 5 -2.33 7.97 -12.56
N ILE A 6 -1.17 7.39 -12.25
CA ILE A 6 -1.03 5.96 -12.00
C ILE A 6 -1.63 5.59 -10.65
N THR A 7 -1.30 6.34 -9.60
CA THR A 7 -1.79 6.05 -8.26
C THR A 7 -3.29 6.22 -8.15
N TYR A 8 -3.87 7.16 -8.88
CA TYR A 8 -5.31 7.33 -8.92
C TYR A 8 -6.01 6.10 -9.49
N GLN A 9 -5.49 5.54 -10.58
CA GLN A 9 -6.04 4.31 -11.15
C GLN A 9 -5.88 3.13 -10.20
N MET A 10 -4.76 3.07 -9.50
CA MET A 10 -4.55 2.03 -8.49
C MET A 10 -5.58 2.15 -7.36
N GLU A 11 -5.88 3.37 -6.95
CA GLU A 11 -6.87 3.59 -5.91
C GLU A 11 -8.26 3.12 -6.35
N ILE A 12 -8.67 3.47 -7.57
CA ILE A 12 -9.97 3.05 -8.10
C ILE A 12 -10.06 1.53 -8.13
N LEU A 13 -9.06 0.88 -8.68
CA LEU A 13 -9.03 -0.58 -8.78
C LEU A 13 -9.01 -1.24 -7.41
N GLY A 14 -8.23 -0.68 -6.49
CA GLY A 14 -8.16 -1.20 -5.13
C GLY A 14 -9.48 -1.08 -4.38
N ARG A 15 -10.17 0.05 -4.52
CA ARG A 15 -11.47 0.24 -3.88
C ARG A 15 -12.52 -0.72 -4.45
N GLU A 16 -12.53 -0.91 -5.76
CA GLU A 16 -13.45 -1.86 -6.39
C GLU A 16 -13.20 -3.27 -5.89
N HIS A 17 -11.94 -3.66 -5.78
CA HIS A 17 -11.60 -5.00 -5.32
C HIS A 17 -11.91 -5.19 -3.82
N ALA A 18 -11.70 -4.17 -3.01
CA ALA A 18 -12.08 -4.22 -1.60
C ALA A 18 -13.58 -4.45 -1.46
N ASP A 19 -14.38 -3.73 -2.22
CA ASP A 19 -15.83 -3.88 -2.22
C ASP A 19 -16.23 -5.29 -2.66
N PHE A 20 -15.60 -5.79 -3.72
CA PHE A 20 -15.83 -7.15 -4.21
C PHE A 20 -15.56 -8.20 -3.13
N LEU A 21 -14.53 -7.99 -2.32
CA LEU A 21 -14.16 -8.93 -1.25
C LEU A 21 -14.95 -8.73 0.05
N GLY A 22 -15.85 -7.76 0.08
CA GLY A 22 -16.68 -7.49 1.26
C GLY A 22 -16.00 -6.64 2.32
N ALA A 23 -14.92 -5.95 1.97
CA ALA A 23 -14.24 -5.04 2.88
C ALA A 23 -14.72 -3.61 2.64
N SER A 24 -14.68 -2.78 3.68
CA SER A 24 -15.02 -1.36 3.54
C SER A 24 -13.77 -0.51 3.77
N VAL A 25 -13.66 0.56 3.00
CA VAL A 25 -12.57 1.51 3.11
C VAL A 25 -13.02 2.66 4.00
N ASP A 26 -12.49 2.71 5.23
CA ASP A 26 -12.89 3.71 6.21
C ASP A 26 -12.17 5.03 6.05
N ARG A 27 -10.93 5.01 5.61
CA ARG A 27 -10.10 6.20 5.55
C ARG A 27 -9.07 6.07 4.45
N THR A 28 -8.84 7.16 3.73
CA THR A 28 -7.77 7.25 2.74
C THR A 28 -6.92 8.47 3.03
N VAL A 29 -5.62 8.30 3.07
CA VAL A 29 -4.67 9.39 3.29
C VAL A 29 -3.75 9.47 2.08
N TYR A 30 -3.62 10.65 1.51
CA TYR A 30 -2.71 10.89 0.38
C TYR A 30 -1.43 11.51 0.92
N THR A 31 -0.30 10.95 0.53
CA THR A 31 1.01 11.44 0.96
C THR A 31 1.73 12.12 -0.21
N PRO A 32 2.62 13.08 0.07
CA PRO A 32 3.40 13.71 -1.01
C PRO A 32 4.25 12.73 -1.81
N GLY A 33 4.74 11.69 -1.16
CA GLY A 33 5.54 10.67 -1.81
C GLY A 33 5.59 9.40 -0.98
N THR A 34 6.23 8.35 -1.53
CA THR A 34 6.32 7.06 -0.86
C THR A 34 7.14 7.13 0.43
N PHE A 35 8.09 8.06 0.50
CA PHE A 35 8.90 8.27 1.70
C PHE A 35 8.03 8.62 2.92
N ASP A 36 6.88 9.25 2.68
CA ASP A 36 5.98 9.72 3.74
C ASP A 36 4.95 8.68 4.17
N MET A 37 4.86 7.57 3.47
CA MET A 37 3.89 6.51 3.75
C MET A 37 4.00 5.90 5.15
N PRO A 38 5.21 5.61 5.67
CA PRO A 38 5.29 4.98 6.99
C PRO A 38 4.62 5.79 8.09
N LEU A 39 4.78 7.11 8.08
CA LEU A 39 4.13 7.95 9.09
C LEU A 39 2.60 7.91 8.94
N ALA A 40 2.11 7.98 7.70
CA ALA A 40 0.67 7.90 7.45
C ALA A 40 0.11 6.55 7.91
N VAL A 41 0.81 5.46 7.62
CA VAL A 41 0.41 4.11 8.04
C VAL A 41 0.35 4.02 9.57
N LYS A 42 1.38 4.51 10.23
CA LYS A 42 1.41 4.51 11.69
C LYS A 42 0.22 5.25 12.28
N LYS A 43 -0.11 6.42 11.73
CA LYS A 43 -1.26 7.19 12.18
C LYS A 43 -2.58 6.43 11.99
N MET A 44 -2.74 5.78 10.86
CA MET A 44 -3.95 5.00 10.60
C MET A 44 -4.07 3.82 11.55
N LEU A 45 -2.96 3.18 11.89
CA LEU A 45 -2.95 2.04 12.81
C LEU A 45 -3.22 2.46 14.26
N THR A 46 -2.78 3.65 14.66
CA THR A 46 -2.91 4.11 16.05
C THR A 46 -4.18 4.89 16.31
N GLU A 47 -4.66 5.66 15.35
CA GLU A 47 -5.81 6.54 15.52
C GLU A 47 -7.12 5.93 15.02
N GLY A 48 -7.03 4.96 14.13
CA GLY A 48 -8.21 4.36 13.53
C GLY A 48 -8.55 3.01 14.11
N ASP A 49 -9.80 2.62 13.93
CA ASP A 49 -10.27 1.29 14.30
C ASP A 49 -10.27 0.43 13.03
N VAL A 50 -9.10 0.31 12.42
CA VAL A 50 -8.97 -0.42 11.15
C VAL A 50 -8.43 -1.83 11.40
N ASP A 51 -8.83 -2.76 10.54
CA ASP A 51 -8.34 -4.14 10.60
C ASP A 51 -7.06 -4.32 9.80
N ALA A 52 -6.83 -3.49 8.80
CA ALA A 52 -5.65 -3.55 7.96
C ALA A 52 -5.44 -2.21 7.26
N VAL A 53 -4.24 -2.01 6.76
CA VAL A 53 -3.90 -0.84 5.95
C VAL A 53 -3.30 -1.32 4.64
N VAL A 54 -3.65 -0.66 3.54
CA VAL A 54 -3.09 -0.96 2.22
C VAL A 54 -2.39 0.30 1.73
N THR A 55 -1.14 0.15 1.32
CA THR A 55 -0.39 1.24 0.71
C THR A 55 -0.45 1.10 -0.81
N LEU A 56 -0.68 2.20 -1.51
CA LEU A 56 -0.73 2.23 -2.96
C LEU A 56 0.17 3.34 -3.48
N GLY A 57 1.02 3.02 -4.42
CA GLY A 57 1.94 3.98 -5.02
C GLY A 57 2.82 3.31 -6.05
N CYS A 58 3.85 4.02 -6.49
CA CYS A 58 4.84 3.44 -7.39
C CYS A 58 6.15 4.20 -7.25
N ILE A 59 7.26 3.49 -7.45
CA ILE A 59 8.60 4.07 -7.44
C ILE A 59 9.16 3.90 -8.84
N ILE A 60 9.15 4.99 -9.59
CA ILE A 60 9.57 5.01 -11.00
C ILE A 60 11.03 5.43 -11.08
N GLU A 61 11.78 4.76 -11.95
CA GLU A 61 13.18 5.06 -12.20
C GLU A 61 13.38 6.53 -12.53
N GLY A 62 14.35 7.17 -11.87
CA GLY A 62 14.67 8.57 -12.10
C GLY A 62 13.75 9.55 -11.38
N ALA A 63 12.76 9.09 -10.63
CA ALA A 63 11.87 9.97 -9.88
C ALA A 63 12.61 10.69 -8.75
N THR A 64 13.56 9.99 -8.12
CA THR A 64 14.46 10.58 -7.12
C THR A 64 15.85 9.97 -7.30
N GLU A 65 16.86 10.58 -6.65
CA GLU A 65 18.23 10.03 -6.66
C GLU A 65 18.38 8.84 -5.71
N HIS A 66 17.35 8.55 -4.90
CA HIS A 66 17.43 7.56 -3.83
C HIS A 66 16.34 6.50 -3.91
N ASP A 67 15.92 6.15 -5.13
CA ASP A 67 14.80 5.23 -5.35
C ASP A 67 14.98 3.88 -4.65
N GLU A 68 16.16 3.28 -4.76
CA GLU A 68 16.42 1.98 -4.14
C GLU A 68 16.43 2.07 -2.62
N MET A 69 17.01 3.14 -2.09
CA MET A 69 17.04 3.37 -0.65
C MET A 69 15.62 3.56 -0.11
N ILE A 70 14.82 4.36 -0.80
CA ILE A 70 13.44 4.60 -0.39
C ILE A 70 12.63 3.31 -0.42
N ALA A 71 12.75 2.54 -1.48
CA ALA A 71 12.03 1.26 -1.61
C ALA A 71 12.41 0.28 -0.50
N SER A 72 13.69 0.16 -0.22
CA SER A 72 14.19 -0.74 0.82
C SER A 72 13.69 -0.34 2.20
N GLN A 73 13.79 0.95 2.54
CA GLN A 73 13.36 1.44 3.84
C GLN A 73 11.83 1.42 3.98
N LEU A 74 11.10 1.73 2.91
CA LEU A 74 9.65 1.65 2.93
C LEU A 74 9.19 0.23 3.24
N THR A 75 9.72 -0.75 2.51
CA THR A 75 9.36 -2.15 2.70
C THR A 75 9.64 -2.60 4.14
N ARG A 76 10.81 -2.26 4.65
CA ARG A 76 11.20 -2.62 6.00
C ARG A 76 10.28 -2.01 7.05
N LYS A 77 9.97 -0.71 6.91
CA LYS A 77 9.12 -0.01 7.87
C LYS A 77 7.68 -0.48 7.82
N ILE A 78 7.18 -0.84 6.66
CA ILE A 78 5.84 -1.44 6.53
C ILE A 78 5.77 -2.76 7.29
N MET A 79 6.78 -3.60 7.16
CA MET A 79 6.85 -4.85 7.91
C MET A 79 6.94 -4.60 9.41
N ASP A 80 7.79 -3.66 9.83
CA ASP A 80 7.96 -3.30 11.23
C ASP A 80 6.64 -2.84 11.83
N LEU A 81 5.90 -1.99 11.12
CA LEU A 81 4.63 -1.46 11.61
C LEU A 81 3.57 -2.56 11.72
N SER A 82 3.53 -3.47 10.77
CA SER A 82 2.61 -4.59 10.81
C SER A 82 2.87 -5.46 12.05
N LEU A 83 4.12 -5.73 12.33
CA LEU A 83 4.51 -6.53 13.50
C LEU A 83 4.25 -5.80 14.82
N GLU A 84 4.52 -4.49 14.85
CA GLU A 84 4.34 -3.70 16.07
C GLU A 84 2.88 -3.58 16.48
N TYR A 85 1.99 -3.40 15.51
CA TYR A 85 0.57 -3.17 15.79
C TYR A 85 -0.32 -4.39 15.57
N ASP A 86 0.27 -5.53 15.23
CA ASP A 86 -0.44 -6.79 15.00
C ASP A 86 -1.59 -6.67 14.01
N LYS A 87 -1.37 -5.91 12.95
CA LYS A 87 -2.37 -5.72 11.89
C LYS A 87 -1.70 -5.82 10.52
N PRO A 88 -2.36 -6.46 9.56
CA PRO A 88 -1.79 -6.53 8.21
C PRO A 88 -1.61 -5.15 7.61
N VAL A 89 -0.45 -4.93 7.01
CA VAL A 89 -0.18 -3.75 6.20
C VAL A 89 0.34 -4.26 4.86
N ALA A 90 -0.43 -4.05 3.81
CA ALA A 90 -0.08 -4.57 2.49
C ALA A 90 0.71 -3.53 1.69
N LEU A 91 1.70 -4.00 0.95
CA LEU A 91 2.57 -3.17 0.14
C LEU A 91 2.14 -3.24 -1.32
N GLY A 92 1.41 -2.24 -1.78
CA GLY A 92 1.01 -2.10 -3.17
C GLY A 92 1.80 -1.01 -3.87
N VAL A 93 3.13 -1.09 -3.77
CA VAL A 93 4.03 -0.09 -4.33
C VAL A 93 5.05 -0.79 -5.21
N PRO A 94 4.77 -0.93 -6.52
CA PRO A 94 5.74 -1.54 -7.44
C PRO A 94 6.95 -0.62 -7.64
N GLY A 95 8.09 -1.22 -7.93
CA GLY A 95 9.40 -0.58 -8.07
C GLY A 95 10.36 -1.09 -7.01
N PRO A 96 11.58 -0.60 -6.99
CA PRO A 96 12.17 0.41 -7.87
C PRO A 96 12.61 -0.16 -9.22
N GLY A 97 13.22 0.70 -10.05
CA GLY A 97 13.84 0.25 -11.29
C GLY A 97 12.89 0.06 -12.44
N MET A 98 11.68 0.60 -12.36
CA MET A 98 10.72 0.48 -13.45
C MET A 98 10.49 1.81 -14.15
N THR A 99 10.20 1.74 -15.44
CA THR A 99 9.82 2.91 -16.23
C THR A 99 8.35 3.26 -15.94
N LYS A 100 7.93 4.44 -16.40
CA LYS A 100 6.55 4.85 -16.25
C LYS A 100 5.60 3.88 -16.97
N LEU A 101 6.00 3.39 -18.14
CA LEU A 101 5.20 2.42 -18.89
C LEU A 101 5.02 1.12 -18.11
N GLU A 102 6.10 0.62 -17.53
CA GLU A 102 6.03 -0.59 -16.71
C GLU A 102 5.14 -0.38 -15.48
N ALA A 103 5.21 0.80 -14.86
CA ALA A 103 4.35 1.13 -13.72
C ALA A 103 2.87 1.12 -14.13
N GLN A 104 2.56 1.64 -15.32
CA GLN A 104 1.19 1.60 -15.83
C GLN A 104 0.70 0.17 -16.05
N GLU A 105 1.58 -0.72 -16.48
CA GLU A 105 1.26 -2.12 -16.68
C GLU A 105 1.06 -2.86 -15.36
N ARG A 106 1.55 -2.30 -14.26
CA ARG A 106 1.48 -2.92 -12.94
C ARG A 106 0.45 -2.28 -12.00
N ILE A 107 -0.50 -1.58 -12.55
CA ILE A 107 -1.58 -0.98 -11.77
C ILE A 107 -2.34 -2.06 -10.96
N ASP A 108 -2.41 -3.28 -11.45
CA ASP A 108 -3.06 -4.39 -10.77
C ASP A 108 -2.39 -4.79 -9.45
N TYR A 109 -1.21 -4.25 -9.13
CA TYR A 109 -0.61 -4.42 -7.81
C TYR A 109 -1.56 -3.95 -6.72
N ALA A 110 -2.37 -2.93 -7.01
CA ALA A 110 -3.37 -2.44 -6.05
C ALA A 110 -4.35 -3.55 -5.66
N LYS A 111 -4.82 -4.30 -6.66
CA LYS A 111 -5.74 -5.41 -6.44
C LYS A 111 -5.10 -6.50 -5.59
N ARG A 112 -3.85 -6.85 -5.89
CA ARG A 112 -3.12 -7.86 -5.14
C ARG A 112 -2.88 -7.45 -3.69
N ALA A 113 -2.55 -6.17 -3.48
CA ALA A 113 -2.31 -5.67 -2.14
C ALA A 113 -3.58 -5.70 -1.29
N VAL A 114 -4.70 -5.28 -1.86
CA VAL A 114 -5.99 -5.33 -1.18
C VAL A 114 -6.36 -6.78 -0.84
N GLU A 115 -6.19 -7.68 -1.80
CA GLU A 115 -6.51 -9.09 -1.58
C GLU A 115 -5.65 -9.70 -0.49
N ALA A 116 -4.35 -9.39 -0.47
CA ALA A 116 -3.43 -9.88 0.56
C ALA A 116 -3.86 -9.41 1.94
N ALA A 117 -4.21 -8.13 2.08
CA ALA A 117 -4.65 -7.57 3.35
C ALA A 117 -5.93 -8.23 3.84
N VAL A 118 -6.92 -8.36 2.97
CA VAL A 118 -8.22 -8.97 3.35
C VAL A 118 -8.05 -10.43 3.72
N LYS A 119 -7.28 -11.19 2.94
CA LYS A 119 -7.02 -12.59 3.24
C LYS A 119 -6.31 -12.76 4.57
N MET A 120 -5.34 -11.91 4.85
CA MET A 120 -4.59 -12.01 6.11
C MET A 120 -5.46 -11.70 7.31
N VAL A 121 -6.33 -10.70 7.22
CA VAL A 121 -7.29 -10.40 8.29
C VAL A 121 -8.17 -11.62 8.57
N LYS A 122 -8.70 -12.25 7.51
CA LYS A 122 -9.54 -13.43 7.67
C LYS A 122 -8.79 -14.58 8.30
N ARG A 123 -7.55 -14.82 7.86
CA ARG A 123 -6.71 -15.90 8.42
C ARG A 123 -6.42 -15.71 9.90
N LEU A 124 -6.13 -14.48 10.30
CA LEU A 124 -5.83 -14.18 11.70
C LEU A 124 -7.05 -14.33 12.62
N ARG A 125 -8.25 -14.25 12.06
CA ARG A 125 -9.49 -14.44 12.82
C ARG A 125 -9.96 -15.88 12.88
N GLU A 126 -9.40 -16.76 12.06
CA GLU A 126 -9.74 -18.17 12.09
C GLU A 126 -9.21 -18.83 13.35
N LYS A 127 -10.05 -19.65 13.97
CA LYS A 127 -9.67 -20.45 15.12
C LYS A 127 -9.46 -21.88 14.66
N THR A 128 -8.22 -22.29 14.63
CA THR A 128 -7.86 -23.63 14.18
C THR A 128 -7.34 -24.46 15.35
#